data_b2dc45f967de6974fa4c109f1416641b
#
_entry.id   b2dc45f967de6974fa4c109f1416641b
#
_cell.length_a   1.000
_cell.length_b   1.000
_cell.length_c   1.000
_cell.angle_alpha   90.00
_cell.angle_beta   90.00
_cell.angle_gamma   90.00
#
_symmetry.space_group_name_H-M   'P 1'
#
loop_
_entity.id
_entity.type
_entity.pdbx_description
1 polymer ?
#
loop_
_entity_poly.entity_id
_entity_poly.type
_entity_poly.pdbx_seq_one_letter_code
_entity_poly.pdbx_strand_id
1 'polypeptide(L)'
;FAYTPIIASGNNANVLHYIENNQQCKTGDLILLDVGAEYANYSSDMTRMVPVSGRFTDRQKAVYNAVLNVKNEATKMLVPGTL
;
A
#
# COMPACT_ATOMS: atom_id res chain seq x y z
N PHE A 1 8.38 11.91 9.46
CA PHE A 1 7.32 11.38 8.61
C PHE A 1 6.51 12.52 7.97
N ALA A 2 6.08 12.33 6.73
CA ALA A 2 5.18 13.26 6.04
C ALA A 2 3.76 13.16 6.63
N TYR A 3 3.39 12.00 7.13
CA TYR A 3 2.12 11.71 7.79
C TYR A 3 2.32 10.52 8.74
N THR A 4 1.33 10.26 9.60
CA THR A 4 1.37 9.09 10.49
C THR A 4 1.40 7.82 9.65
N PRO A 5 2.40 6.93 9.82
CA PRO A 5 2.44 5.68 9.07
C PRO A 5 1.18 4.84 9.25
N ILE A 6 0.77 4.17 8.19
CA ILE A 6 -0.35 3.23 8.20
C ILE A 6 0.22 1.84 7.97
N ILE A 7 0.05 0.95 8.95
CA ILE A 7 0.52 -0.43 8.89
C ILE A 7 -0.67 -1.31 9.27
N ALA A 8 -1.32 -1.89 8.30
CA ALA A 8 -2.58 -2.58 8.50
C ALA A 8 -2.54 -3.99 7.94
N SER A 9 -2.94 -4.97 8.74
CA SER A 9 -3.01 -6.37 8.33
C SER A 9 -4.47 -6.85 8.21
N GLY A 10 -4.71 -7.77 7.28
CA GLY A 10 -6.02 -8.38 7.09
C GLY A 10 -7.11 -7.34 6.83
N ASN A 11 -8.21 -7.44 7.56
CA ASN A 11 -9.36 -6.54 7.39
C ASN A 11 -9.06 -5.08 7.68
N ASN A 12 -8.05 -4.78 8.50
CA ASN A 12 -7.67 -3.40 8.80
C ASN A 12 -7.13 -2.68 7.56
N ALA A 13 -6.61 -3.41 6.57
CA ALA A 13 -6.18 -2.84 5.31
C ALA A 13 -7.34 -2.23 4.49
N ASN A 14 -8.58 -2.54 4.83
CA ASN A 14 -9.77 -1.96 4.20
C ASN A 14 -10.21 -0.66 4.89
N VAL A 15 -9.58 -0.29 5.99
CA VAL A 15 -9.91 0.93 6.75
C VAL A 15 -9.06 2.07 6.22
N LEU A 16 -9.69 3.07 5.63
CA LEU A 16 -9.00 4.24 5.11
C LEU A 16 -8.40 5.03 6.28
N HIS A 17 -7.15 5.45 6.12
CA HIS A 17 -6.40 6.18 7.16
C HIS A 17 -6.30 5.44 8.51
N TYR A 18 -6.21 4.11 8.45
CA TYR A 18 -5.99 3.29 9.65
C TYR A 18 -4.64 3.66 10.28
N ILE A 19 -4.62 4.01 11.58
CA ILE A 19 -3.40 4.47 12.26
C ILE A 19 -3.10 3.74 13.57
N GLU A 20 -3.92 2.80 14.00
CA GLU A 20 -3.71 2.11 15.28
C GLU A 20 -2.45 1.26 15.26
N ASN A 21 -2.17 0.56 14.15
CA ASN A 21 -0.92 -0.17 13.91
C ASN A 21 -0.56 -1.18 15.00
N ASN A 22 -1.58 -1.78 15.64
CA ASN A 22 -1.39 -2.60 16.85
C ASN A 22 -1.92 -4.03 16.73
N GLN A 23 -2.34 -4.45 15.55
CA GLN A 23 -2.89 -5.79 15.35
C GLN A 23 -1.80 -6.80 15.05
N GLN A 24 -1.95 -8.01 15.60
CA GLN A 24 -1.07 -9.12 15.29
C GLN A 24 -1.32 -9.61 13.87
N CYS A 25 -0.23 -9.77 13.11
CA CYS A 25 -0.30 -10.30 11.75
C CYS A 25 -0.55 -11.80 11.79
N LYS A 26 -1.44 -12.28 10.93
CA LYS A 26 -1.78 -13.71 10.82
C LYS A 26 -1.27 -14.26 9.49
N THR A 27 -0.80 -15.50 9.51
CA THR A 27 -0.44 -16.22 8.27
C THR A 27 -1.62 -16.21 7.29
N GLY A 28 -1.36 -15.91 6.03
CA GLY A 28 -2.39 -15.80 5.01
C GLY A 28 -2.94 -14.39 4.82
N ASP A 29 -2.68 -13.46 5.76
CA ASP A 29 -3.07 -12.07 5.61
C ASP A 29 -2.08 -11.30 4.73
N LEU A 30 -2.55 -10.18 4.20
CA LEU A 30 -1.71 -9.16 3.59
C LEU A 30 -1.49 -8.03 4.57
N ILE A 31 -0.32 -7.40 4.49
CA ILE A 31 -0.02 -6.17 5.23
C ILE A 31 0.05 -5.02 4.24
N LEU A 32 -0.69 -3.97 4.52
CA LEU A 32 -0.60 -2.70 3.81
C LEU A 32 0.39 -1.80 4.56
N LEU A 33 1.38 -1.30 3.86
CA LEU A 33 2.36 -0.36 4.38
C LEU A 33 2.22 0.94 3.60
N ASP A 34 1.80 2.00 4.29
CA ASP A 34 1.61 3.31 3.72
C ASP A 34 2.43 4.29 4.51
N VAL A 35 3.54 4.71 3.94
CA VAL A 35 4.56 5.51 4.64
C VAL A 35 5.06 6.63 3.72
N GLY A 36 5.48 7.73 4.33
CA GLY A 36 6.05 8.83 3.60
C GLY A 36 7.07 9.58 4.42
N ALA A 37 8.12 10.04 3.77
CA ALA A 37 9.15 10.88 4.38
C ALA A 37 8.89 12.35 4.04
N GLU A 38 9.37 13.24 4.91
CA GLU A 38 9.34 14.68 4.68
C GLU A 38 10.73 15.24 4.90
N TYR A 39 11.15 16.16 4.02
CA TYR A 39 12.38 16.91 4.18
C TYR A 39 12.20 18.30 3.61
N ALA A 40 12.51 19.29 4.39
CA ALA A 40 12.45 20.70 3.99
C ALA A 40 11.09 21.10 3.39
N ASN A 41 9.98 20.62 3.98
CA ASN A 41 8.60 20.82 3.54
C ASN A 41 8.23 20.11 2.23
N TYR A 42 9.08 19.22 1.74
CA TYR A 42 8.72 18.31 0.63
C TYR A 42 8.36 16.96 1.19
N SER A 43 7.14 16.53 0.93
CA SER A 43 6.59 15.27 1.41
C SER A 43 6.57 14.22 0.32
N SER A 44 6.73 12.96 0.70
CA SER A 44 6.55 11.82 -0.18
C SER A 44 5.43 10.93 0.33
N ASP A 45 4.98 10.02 -0.51
CA ASP A 45 3.90 9.11 -0.23
C ASP A 45 4.14 7.80 -0.96
N MET A 46 4.07 6.69 -0.24
CA MET A 46 4.30 5.39 -0.83
C MET A 46 3.50 4.32 -0.11
N THR A 47 2.81 3.48 -0.87
CA THR A 47 2.05 2.35 -0.34
C THR A 47 2.50 1.06 -1.00
N ARG A 48 2.66 0.01 -0.20
CA ARG A 48 2.98 -1.34 -0.66
C ARG A 48 2.17 -2.37 0.11
N MET A 49 1.91 -3.50 -0.54
CA MET A 49 1.26 -4.67 0.07
C MET A 49 2.24 -5.82 0.09
N VAL A 50 2.37 -6.48 1.23
CA VAL A 50 3.23 -7.66 1.36
C VAL A 50 2.46 -8.79 2.06
N PRO A 51 2.69 -10.05 1.68
CA PRO A 51 2.06 -11.18 2.37
C PRO A 51 2.79 -11.50 3.67
N VAL A 52 2.05 -11.76 4.74
CA VAL A 52 2.64 -12.11 6.05
C VAL A 52 3.50 -13.36 5.94
N SER A 53 3.06 -14.36 5.18
CA SER A 53 3.80 -15.63 5.02
C SER A 53 4.98 -15.56 4.06
N GLY A 54 5.16 -14.43 3.37
CA GLY A 54 6.15 -14.29 2.32
C GLY A 54 5.68 -14.78 0.95
N ARG A 55 4.48 -15.31 0.86
CA ARG A 55 3.89 -15.80 -0.39
C ARG A 55 2.45 -15.35 -0.50
N PHE A 56 2.07 -14.88 -1.70
CA PHE A 56 0.68 -14.59 -2.02
C PHE A 56 -0.07 -15.91 -2.27
N THR A 57 -1.35 -15.97 -1.84
CA THR A 57 -2.27 -17.00 -2.35
C THR A 57 -2.56 -16.71 -3.83
N ASP A 58 -3.12 -17.69 -4.56
CA ASP A 58 -3.45 -17.51 -5.97
C ASP A 58 -4.41 -16.33 -6.18
N ARG A 59 -5.41 -16.21 -5.33
CA ARG A 59 -6.38 -15.10 -5.35
C ARG A 59 -5.70 -13.77 -5.08
N GLN A 60 -4.88 -13.69 -4.05
CA GLN A 60 -4.13 -12.48 -3.69
C GLN A 60 -3.21 -12.05 -4.83
N LYS A 61 -2.51 -13.00 -5.43
CA LYS A 61 -1.62 -12.74 -6.56
C LYS A 61 -2.38 -12.18 -7.76
N ALA A 62 -3.54 -12.74 -8.08
CA ALA A 62 -4.35 -12.25 -9.18
C ALA A 62 -4.80 -10.81 -8.95
N VAL A 63 -5.32 -10.50 -7.76
CA VAL A 63 -5.76 -9.15 -7.40
C VAL A 63 -4.58 -8.19 -7.37
N TYR A 64 -3.46 -8.58 -6.76
CA TYR A 64 -2.25 -7.75 -6.68
C TYR A 64 -1.75 -7.38 -8.08
N ASN A 65 -1.65 -8.35 -8.99
CA ASN A 65 -1.17 -8.10 -10.34
C ASN A 65 -2.13 -7.18 -11.11
N ALA A 66 -3.44 -7.33 -10.92
CA ALA A 66 -4.42 -6.46 -11.56
C ALA A 66 -4.26 -5.00 -11.10
N VAL A 67 -4.11 -4.77 -9.80
CA VAL A 67 -3.90 -3.43 -9.23
C VAL A 67 -2.56 -2.86 -9.67
N LEU A 68 -1.51 -3.68 -9.70
CA LEU A 68 -0.18 -3.26 -10.15
C LEU A 68 -0.21 -2.79 -11.62
N ASN A 69 -0.94 -3.52 -12.48
CA ASN A 69 -1.10 -3.12 -13.88
C ASN A 69 -1.80 -1.76 -13.99
N VAL A 70 -2.86 -1.54 -13.22
CA VAL A 70 -3.56 -0.25 -13.18
C VAL A 70 -2.61 0.86 -12.74
N LYS A 71 -1.86 0.64 -11.67
CA LYS A 71 -0.87 1.60 -11.16
C LYS A 71 0.18 1.94 -12.22
N ASN A 72 0.73 0.93 -12.88
CA ASN A 72 1.77 1.14 -13.91
C ASN A 72 1.21 1.91 -15.12
N GLU A 73 0.01 1.58 -15.57
CA GLU A 73 -0.63 2.31 -16.67
C GLU A 73 -0.94 3.76 -16.29
N ALA A 74 -1.44 3.99 -15.07
CA ALA A 74 -1.70 5.33 -14.57
C ALA A 74 -0.41 6.16 -14.50
N THR A 75 0.69 5.55 -14.08
CA THR A 75 1.99 6.22 -13.99
C THR A 75 2.46 6.71 -15.37
N LYS A 76 2.23 5.92 -16.41
CA LYS A 76 2.57 6.32 -17.79
C LYS A 76 1.79 7.54 -18.27
N MET A 77 0.64 7.81 -17.68
CA MET A 77 -0.22 8.95 -18.01
C MET A 77 0.20 10.25 -17.30
N LEU A 78 1.15 10.18 -16.36
CA LEU A 78 1.64 11.34 -15.60
C LEU A 78 2.66 12.11 -16.44
N VAL A 79 2.18 12.73 -17.50
CA VAL A 79 2.99 13.57 -18.41
C VAL A 79 2.30 14.91 -18.59
N PRO A 80 3.06 15.98 -18.93
CA PRO A 80 2.46 17.30 -19.15
C PRO A 80 1.35 17.25 -20.20
N GLY A 81 0.22 17.90 -19.89
CA GLY A 81 -0.93 17.95 -20.77
C GLY A 81 -2.01 16.93 -20.50
N THR A 82 -1.78 15.99 -19.59
CA THR A 82 -2.80 15.02 -19.16
C THR A 82 -3.71 15.65 -18.11
N LEU A 83 -5.03 15.54 -18.31
CA LEU A 83 -6.03 16.00 -17.34
C LEU A 83 -6.26 14.98 -16.24
#